data_2a06637083f32a927a9d9c0af445d407
#
_entry.id   2a06637083f32a927a9d9c0af445d407
#
_cell.length_a   1.000
_cell.length_b   1.000
_cell.length_c   1.000
_cell.angle_alpha   90.00
_cell.angle_beta   90.00
_cell.angle_gamma   90.00
#
_symmetry.space_group_name_H-M   'P 1'
#
loop_
_entity.id
_entity.type
_entity.pdbx_description
1 polymer ?
#
loop_
_entity_poly.entity_id
_entity_poly.type
_entity_poly.pdbx_seq_one_letter_code
_entity_poly.pdbx_strand_id
1 'polypeptide(L)'
;MYCELKGGKTVEYASDTPDVKIIVEELQEALTKHQHIDVITLTANGEPTLYPDLSLLVDQINRIKGTHKLLILSNGSTISQPPIQAILSQIDIVKLSLDCVSQKCFQKLDRAHKSVCIEAIIEGMIAFRSHYQGELVIEILVVKGFNDTQEEFEKLNHVLQRIQPDRIDIGTIDRPPAYGVEAIGIERLVELSSYLKNLPINIAYGKHYIAQKRNFNEEEMMALMRRRPQSVEDIHHCFDENSLLRLEKLLEEKKLTIKKIAGVKFYTCE
;
A
#
# COMPACT_ATOMS: atom_id res chain seq x y z
N MET A 1 -10.56 -2.71 -7.17
CA MET A 1 -11.25 -1.60 -7.90
C MET A 1 -10.60 -0.25 -7.66
N TYR A 2 -10.08 0.01 -6.48
CA TYR A 2 -9.52 1.30 -6.02
C TYR A 2 -8.05 1.56 -6.42
N CYS A 3 -7.35 0.58 -7.00
CA CYS A 3 -5.96 0.75 -7.43
C CYS A 3 -5.84 1.79 -8.55
N GLU A 4 -4.78 2.59 -8.53
CA GLU A 4 -4.43 3.57 -9.59
C GLU A 4 -4.08 2.87 -10.91
N LEU A 5 -3.57 1.63 -10.82
CA LEU A 5 -3.21 0.82 -11.97
C LEU A 5 -4.43 0.06 -12.49
N LYS A 6 -4.60 0.03 -13.80
CA LYS A 6 -5.55 -0.89 -14.41
C LYS A 6 -5.06 -2.31 -14.19
N GLY A 7 -5.92 -3.17 -13.64
CA GLY A 7 -5.60 -4.58 -13.44
C GLY A 7 -5.17 -5.26 -14.75
N GLY A 8 -4.05 -5.94 -14.68
CA GLY A 8 -3.55 -6.80 -15.74
C GLY A 8 -4.21 -8.19 -15.75
N LYS A 9 -3.55 -9.16 -16.39
CA LYS A 9 -3.93 -10.56 -16.29
C LYS A 9 -3.54 -11.09 -14.91
N THR A 10 -4.38 -11.95 -14.35
CA THR A 10 -4.02 -12.72 -13.14
C THR A 10 -2.84 -13.62 -13.44
N VAL A 11 -1.83 -13.61 -12.59
CA VAL A 11 -0.62 -14.42 -12.71
C VAL A 11 -0.40 -15.22 -11.42
N GLU A 12 0.21 -16.38 -11.52
CA GLU A 12 0.58 -17.20 -10.37
C GLU A 12 1.96 -16.84 -9.82
N TYR A 13 2.78 -16.19 -10.64
CA TYR A 13 4.10 -15.67 -10.27
C TYR A 13 4.40 -14.42 -11.09
N ALA A 14 5.24 -13.56 -10.55
CA ALA A 14 5.68 -12.36 -11.26
C ALA A 14 6.71 -12.74 -12.33
N SER A 15 6.51 -12.23 -13.54
CA SER A 15 7.48 -12.27 -14.63
C SER A 15 8.06 -10.86 -14.83
N ASP A 16 9.20 -10.75 -15.45
CA ASP A 16 9.86 -9.46 -15.69
C ASP A 16 10.24 -8.73 -14.39
N THR A 17 10.77 -9.47 -13.43
CA THR A 17 11.18 -8.93 -12.15
C THR A 17 12.65 -8.52 -12.16
N PRO A 18 13.04 -7.43 -11.47
CA PRO A 18 14.43 -7.06 -11.34
C PRO A 18 15.21 -8.14 -10.56
N ASP A 19 16.49 -8.29 -10.88
CA ASP A 19 17.39 -9.18 -10.17
C ASP A 19 17.60 -8.70 -8.72
N VAL A 20 17.69 -9.65 -7.77
CA VAL A 20 17.91 -9.36 -6.34
C VAL A 20 19.16 -8.50 -6.14
N LYS A 21 20.22 -8.77 -6.89
CA LYS A 21 21.47 -8.03 -6.77
C LYS A 21 21.29 -6.56 -7.11
N ILE A 22 20.54 -6.25 -8.17
CA ILE A 22 20.26 -4.86 -8.57
C ILE A 22 19.47 -4.14 -7.47
N ILE A 23 18.41 -4.80 -6.93
CA ILE A 23 17.61 -4.21 -5.84
C ILE A 23 18.47 -3.92 -4.62
N VAL A 24 19.35 -4.86 -4.24
CA VAL A 24 20.21 -4.73 -3.07
C VAL A 24 21.27 -3.65 -3.26
N GLU A 25 21.88 -3.55 -4.43
CA GLU A 25 22.87 -2.51 -4.75
C GLU A 25 22.22 -1.12 -4.71
N GLU A 26 21.05 -0.93 -5.32
CA GLU A 26 20.29 0.33 -5.26
C GLU A 26 19.87 0.69 -3.83
N LEU A 27 19.46 -0.31 -3.02
CA LEU A 27 19.13 -0.08 -1.62
C LEU A 27 20.35 0.35 -0.80
N GLN A 28 21.51 -0.28 -1.00
CA GLN A 28 22.77 0.11 -0.32
C GLN A 28 23.15 1.55 -0.65
N GLU A 29 23.03 1.92 -1.91
CA GLU A 29 23.27 3.30 -2.35
C GLU A 29 22.30 4.28 -1.70
N ALA A 30 20.99 3.94 -1.65
CA ALA A 30 19.96 4.75 -0.99
C ALA A 30 20.21 4.91 0.50
N LEU A 31 20.56 3.83 1.21
CA LEU A 31 20.91 3.84 2.64
C LEU A 31 22.13 4.72 2.95
N THR A 32 23.07 4.81 2.01
CA THR A 32 24.26 5.66 2.15
C THR A 32 23.92 7.14 1.90
N LYS A 33 23.05 7.41 0.92
CA LYS A 33 22.69 8.79 0.52
C LYS A 33 21.71 9.48 1.47
N HIS A 34 20.82 8.70 2.11
CA HIS A 34 19.72 9.24 2.90
C HIS A 34 19.91 8.94 4.38
N GLN A 35 20.11 10.00 5.18
CA GLN A 35 20.36 9.88 6.63
C GLN A 35 19.10 9.62 7.47
N HIS A 36 17.91 9.91 6.92
CA HIS A 36 16.62 9.82 7.61
C HIS A 36 15.70 8.87 6.86
N ILE A 37 15.82 7.60 7.16
CA ILE A 37 14.95 6.54 6.64
C ILE A 37 14.20 5.94 7.82
N ASP A 38 12.87 6.06 7.82
CA ASP A 38 12.02 5.48 8.88
C ASP A 38 11.83 3.98 8.66
N VAL A 39 11.63 3.57 7.41
CA VAL A 39 11.28 2.20 7.04
C VAL A 39 11.70 1.86 5.61
N ILE A 40 12.14 0.63 5.38
CA ILE A 40 12.36 0.05 4.06
C ILE A 40 11.08 -0.71 3.70
N THR A 41 10.45 -0.36 2.58
CA THR A 41 9.16 -0.96 2.20
C THR A 41 9.30 -1.84 0.96
N LEU A 42 8.94 -3.12 1.09
CA LEU A 42 8.73 -4.02 -0.02
C LEU A 42 7.30 -3.86 -0.55
N THR A 43 7.20 -3.35 -1.76
CA THR A 43 5.94 -3.17 -2.49
C THR A 43 6.17 -3.44 -3.97
N ALA A 44 5.11 -3.72 -4.72
CA ALA A 44 5.19 -3.99 -6.16
C ALA A 44 3.99 -3.38 -6.89
N ASN A 45 4.07 -3.30 -8.21
CA ASN A 45 2.91 -3.00 -9.07
C ASN A 45 1.90 -4.16 -9.15
N GLY A 46 2.06 -5.16 -8.31
CA GLY A 46 1.24 -6.34 -8.14
C GLY A 46 1.34 -6.85 -6.70
N GLU A 47 1.58 -8.13 -6.53
CA GLU A 47 1.73 -8.78 -5.22
C GLU A 47 3.20 -9.14 -4.97
N PRO A 48 3.88 -8.52 -4.00
CA PRO A 48 5.30 -8.78 -3.76
C PRO A 48 5.60 -10.23 -3.30
N THR A 49 4.63 -10.92 -2.68
CA THR A 49 4.82 -12.33 -2.29
C THR A 49 4.85 -13.31 -3.48
N LEU A 50 4.55 -12.82 -4.69
CA LEU A 50 4.72 -13.57 -5.93
C LEU A 50 6.10 -13.36 -6.58
N TYR A 51 6.98 -12.56 -5.97
CA TYR A 51 8.35 -12.41 -6.43
C TYR A 51 9.14 -13.72 -6.20
N PRO A 52 9.69 -14.35 -7.25
CA PRO A 52 10.28 -15.68 -7.14
C PRO A 52 11.41 -15.78 -6.12
N ASP A 53 12.23 -14.74 -6.04
CA ASP A 53 13.41 -14.69 -5.17
C ASP A 53 13.16 -13.91 -3.87
N LEU A 54 11.89 -13.81 -3.40
CA LEU A 54 11.54 -13.05 -2.21
C LEU A 54 12.34 -13.48 -0.97
N SER A 55 12.54 -14.78 -0.79
CA SER A 55 13.32 -15.30 0.35
C SER A 55 14.76 -14.77 0.34
N LEU A 56 15.42 -14.84 -0.81
CA LEU A 56 16.78 -14.33 -1.00
C LEU A 56 16.85 -12.82 -0.80
N LEU A 57 15.86 -12.09 -1.34
CA LEU A 57 15.78 -10.63 -1.20
C LEU A 57 15.64 -10.22 0.26
N VAL A 58 14.72 -10.84 1.00
CA VAL A 58 14.49 -10.55 2.43
C VAL A 58 15.75 -10.86 3.26
N ASP A 59 16.40 -11.99 3.01
CA ASP A 59 17.66 -12.34 3.70
C ASP A 59 18.75 -11.30 3.44
N GLN A 60 18.96 -10.88 2.19
CA GLN A 60 19.97 -9.88 1.85
C GLN A 60 19.65 -8.49 2.41
N ILE A 61 18.38 -8.06 2.36
CA ILE A 61 17.97 -6.78 2.98
C ILE A 61 18.21 -6.81 4.49
N ASN A 62 17.88 -7.90 5.17
CA ASN A 62 18.08 -8.03 6.62
C ASN A 62 19.57 -7.93 7.02
N ARG A 63 20.49 -8.33 6.13
CA ARG A 63 21.95 -8.19 6.38
C ARG A 63 22.45 -6.75 6.25
N ILE A 64 21.80 -5.92 5.43
CA ILE A 64 22.28 -4.57 5.11
C ILE A 64 21.44 -3.44 5.72
N LYS A 65 20.21 -3.73 6.17
CA LYS A 65 19.27 -2.70 6.65
C LYS A 65 19.70 -1.99 7.95
N GLY A 66 20.68 -2.53 8.67
CA GLY A 66 21.11 -1.99 9.97
C GLY A 66 19.93 -1.97 10.98
N THR A 67 19.67 -0.80 11.56
CA THR A 67 18.58 -0.59 12.53
C THR A 67 17.23 -0.26 11.91
N HIS A 68 17.19 -0.07 10.58
CA HIS A 68 15.93 0.25 9.88
C HIS A 68 14.98 -0.95 9.89
N LYS A 69 13.69 -0.66 10.04
CA LYS A 69 12.66 -1.69 9.94
C LYS A 69 12.37 -2.04 8.49
N LEU A 70 12.14 -3.32 8.22
CA LEU A 70 11.63 -3.81 6.95
C LEU A 70 10.13 -3.99 7.02
N LEU A 71 9.40 -3.40 6.09
CA LEU A 71 7.94 -3.50 5.94
C LEU A 71 7.61 -4.19 4.61
N ILE A 72 6.61 -5.06 4.59
CA ILE A 72 5.99 -5.55 3.36
C ILE A 72 4.52 -5.16 3.29
N LEU A 73 4.06 -4.73 2.10
CA LEU A 73 2.65 -4.49 1.79
C LEU A 73 2.15 -5.62 0.89
N SER A 74 1.21 -6.43 1.36
CA SER A 74 0.70 -7.58 0.62
C SER A 74 -0.83 -7.63 0.63
N ASN A 75 -1.42 -8.12 -0.45
CA ASN A 75 -2.86 -8.38 -0.54
C ASN A 75 -3.28 -9.67 0.19
N GLY A 76 -2.34 -10.38 0.81
CA GLY A 76 -2.59 -11.58 1.61
C GLY A 76 -2.95 -12.83 0.81
N SER A 77 -3.03 -12.78 -0.53
CA SER A 77 -3.51 -13.91 -1.35
C SER A 77 -2.70 -15.20 -1.19
N THR A 78 -1.46 -15.10 -0.75
CA THR A 78 -0.54 -16.23 -0.56
C THR A 78 -0.30 -16.58 0.90
N ILE A 79 -0.92 -15.88 1.85
CA ILE A 79 -0.64 -16.00 3.30
C ILE A 79 -0.96 -17.40 3.87
N SER A 80 -1.82 -18.17 3.22
CA SER A 80 -2.11 -19.54 3.61
C SER A 80 -0.98 -20.55 3.31
N GLN A 81 0.05 -20.12 2.57
CA GLN A 81 1.18 -20.97 2.16
C GLN A 81 2.29 -20.96 3.23
N PRO A 82 2.66 -22.11 3.85
CA PRO A 82 3.69 -22.16 4.87
C PRO A 82 5.06 -21.57 4.45
N PRO A 83 5.54 -21.77 3.21
CA PRO A 83 6.79 -21.14 2.77
C PRO A 83 6.73 -19.61 2.78
N ILE A 84 5.58 -19.03 2.41
CA ILE A 84 5.39 -17.56 2.45
C ILE A 84 5.36 -17.07 3.89
N GLN A 85 4.65 -17.75 4.79
CA GLN A 85 4.65 -17.41 6.22
C GLN A 85 6.06 -17.43 6.82
N ALA A 86 6.88 -18.41 6.43
CA ALA A 86 8.27 -18.50 6.88
C ALA A 86 9.12 -17.30 6.41
N ILE A 87 8.90 -16.81 5.19
CA ILE A 87 9.57 -15.61 4.67
C ILE A 87 9.06 -14.36 5.41
N LEU A 88 7.75 -14.21 5.53
CA LEU A 88 7.12 -13.06 6.19
C LEU A 88 7.54 -12.95 7.67
N SER A 89 7.81 -14.09 8.33
CA SER A 89 8.29 -14.11 9.72
C SER A 89 9.68 -13.49 9.92
N GLN A 90 10.41 -13.22 8.85
CA GLN A 90 11.72 -12.53 8.87
C GLN A 90 11.61 -11.02 8.64
N ILE A 91 10.40 -10.49 8.47
CA ILE A 91 10.11 -9.08 8.19
C ILE A 91 9.59 -8.42 9.47
N ASP A 92 10.04 -7.20 9.78
CA ASP A 92 9.70 -6.53 11.04
C ASP A 92 8.23 -6.10 11.09
N ILE A 93 7.67 -5.67 9.96
CA ILE A 93 6.27 -5.22 9.85
C ILE A 93 5.63 -5.89 8.64
N VAL A 94 4.58 -6.66 8.88
CA VAL A 94 3.78 -7.27 7.81
C VAL A 94 2.42 -6.58 7.76
N LYS A 95 2.16 -5.87 6.66
CA LYS A 95 0.89 -5.17 6.44
C LYS A 95 0.09 -5.90 5.37
N LEU A 96 -1.07 -6.44 5.76
CA LEU A 96 -1.96 -7.22 4.93
C LEU A 96 -3.27 -6.47 4.68
N SER A 97 -3.74 -6.47 3.43
CA SER A 97 -5.05 -5.89 3.08
C SER A 97 -6.17 -6.88 3.42
N LEU A 98 -7.24 -6.37 4.05
CA LEU A 98 -8.47 -7.12 4.32
C LEU A 98 -9.68 -6.18 4.20
N ASP A 99 -10.07 -5.86 2.97
CA ASP A 99 -11.13 -4.89 2.70
C ASP A 99 -12.54 -5.49 2.82
N CYS A 100 -12.64 -6.80 2.67
CA CYS A 100 -13.88 -7.57 2.72
C CYS A 100 -13.66 -8.92 3.42
N VAL A 101 -14.73 -9.42 4.07
CA VAL A 101 -14.73 -10.78 4.66
C VAL A 101 -15.70 -11.73 3.97
N SER A 102 -16.55 -11.24 3.09
CA SER A 102 -17.40 -12.09 2.26
C SER A 102 -16.78 -12.32 0.87
N GLN A 103 -16.87 -13.55 0.34
CA GLN A 103 -16.33 -13.89 -0.97
C GLN A 103 -16.89 -12.99 -2.09
N LYS A 104 -18.18 -12.63 -1.99
CA LYS A 104 -18.85 -11.76 -2.97
C LYS A 104 -18.26 -10.35 -2.96
N CYS A 105 -18.05 -9.76 -1.77
CA CYS A 105 -17.43 -8.44 -1.63
C CYS A 105 -15.98 -8.49 -2.15
N PHE A 106 -15.20 -9.44 -1.71
CA PHE A 106 -13.81 -9.65 -2.10
C PHE A 106 -13.62 -9.74 -3.62
N GLN A 107 -14.42 -10.58 -4.29
CA GLN A 107 -14.35 -10.69 -5.75
C GLN A 107 -14.75 -9.41 -6.46
N LYS A 108 -15.71 -8.66 -5.92
CA LYS A 108 -16.21 -7.42 -6.53
C LYS A 108 -15.26 -6.25 -6.29
N LEU A 109 -14.75 -6.07 -5.07
CA LEU A 109 -13.92 -4.93 -4.68
C LEU A 109 -12.46 -5.15 -5.07
N ASP A 110 -11.85 -6.26 -4.65
CA ASP A 110 -10.44 -6.56 -4.88
C ASP A 110 -10.19 -7.17 -6.26
N ARG A 111 -11.27 -7.54 -6.97
CA ARG A 111 -11.20 -8.22 -8.28
C ARG A 111 -10.38 -9.51 -8.22
N ALA A 112 -10.42 -10.17 -7.07
CA ALA A 112 -9.72 -11.41 -6.86
C ALA A 112 -10.10 -12.48 -7.90
N HIS A 113 -9.13 -13.27 -8.29
CA HIS A 113 -9.40 -14.42 -9.16
C HIS A 113 -10.35 -15.40 -8.49
N LYS A 114 -11.18 -16.08 -9.29
CA LYS A 114 -12.23 -16.99 -8.77
C LYS A 114 -11.70 -18.13 -7.92
N SER A 115 -10.44 -18.54 -8.12
CA SER A 115 -9.78 -19.59 -7.33
C SER A 115 -9.32 -19.11 -5.96
N VAL A 116 -9.26 -17.80 -5.72
CA VAL A 116 -8.81 -17.24 -4.43
C VAL A 116 -10.00 -17.16 -3.48
N CYS A 117 -9.87 -17.82 -2.34
CA CYS A 117 -10.89 -17.92 -1.31
C CYS A 117 -10.55 -16.99 -0.16
N ILE A 118 -11.44 -16.03 0.17
CA ILE A 118 -11.21 -15.10 1.28
C ILE A 118 -11.12 -15.80 2.64
N GLU A 119 -11.90 -16.86 2.84
CA GLU A 119 -11.85 -17.66 4.07
C GLU A 119 -10.45 -18.25 4.28
N ALA A 120 -9.83 -18.79 3.22
CA ALA A 120 -8.47 -19.34 3.28
C ALA A 120 -7.43 -18.25 3.60
N ILE A 121 -7.63 -17.02 3.12
CA ILE A 121 -6.78 -15.87 3.46
C ILE A 121 -6.94 -15.53 4.94
N ILE A 122 -8.16 -15.45 5.45
CA ILE A 122 -8.46 -15.15 6.86
C ILE A 122 -7.84 -16.20 7.78
N GLU A 123 -8.06 -17.49 7.51
CA GLU A 123 -7.46 -18.56 8.31
C GLU A 123 -5.92 -18.56 8.22
N GLY A 124 -5.38 -18.20 7.04
CA GLY A 124 -3.94 -18.00 6.86
C GLY A 124 -3.40 -16.85 7.71
N MET A 125 -4.11 -15.73 7.82
CA MET A 125 -3.75 -14.59 8.68
C MET A 125 -3.76 -14.99 10.16
N ILE A 126 -4.79 -15.73 10.60
CA ILE A 126 -4.91 -16.24 11.97
C ILE A 126 -3.75 -17.20 12.28
N ALA A 127 -3.48 -18.15 11.40
CA ALA A 127 -2.38 -19.08 11.56
C ALA A 127 -1.02 -18.36 11.59
N PHE A 128 -0.80 -17.40 10.69
CA PHE A 128 0.42 -16.59 10.66
C PHE A 128 0.60 -15.82 11.97
N ARG A 129 -0.45 -15.13 12.48
CA ARG A 129 -0.38 -14.37 13.72
C ARG A 129 0.05 -15.23 14.92
N SER A 130 -0.36 -16.49 14.98
CA SER A 130 -0.05 -17.37 16.10
C SER A 130 1.44 -17.59 16.39
N HIS A 131 2.30 -17.37 15.40
CA HIS A 131 3.75 -17.55 15.50
C HIS A 131 4.58 -16.34 15.08
N TYR A 132 3.96 -15.31 14.51
CA TYR A 132 4.65 -14.09 14.08
C TYR A 132 4.94 -13.18 15.28
N GLN A 133 6.20 -12.74 15.41
CA GLN A 133 6.66 -11.92 16.53
C GLN A 133 6.85 -10.43 16.16
N GLY A 134 6.74 -10.10 14.87
CA GLY A 134 6.81 -8.72 14.39
C GLY A 134 5.45 -8.00 14.50
N GLU A 135 5.38 -6.80 13.96
CA GLU A 135 4.16 -5.99 13.94
C GLU A 135 3.24 -6.44 12.78
N LEU A 136 2.09 -7.03 13.12
CA LEU A 136 1.05 -7.36 12.14
C LEU A 136 0.06 -6.21 12.00
N VAL A 137 0.01 -5.62 10.82
CA VAL A 137 -0.92 -4.54 10.50
C VAL A 137 -1.96 -5.03 9.51
N ILE A 138 -3.24 -4.78 9.78
CA ILE A 138 -4.30 -4.99 8.80
C ILE A 138 -4.71 -3.63 8.22
N GLU A 139 -4.72 -3.53 6.90
CA GLU A 139 -5.21 -2.36 6.19
C GLU A 139 -6.61 -2.63 5.66
N ILE A 140 -7.53 -1.68 5.89
CA ILE A 140 -8.90 -1.72 5.38
C ILE A 140 -9.14 -0.46 4.57
N LEU A 141 -9.32 -0.60 3.27
CA LEU A 141 -9.68 0.50 2.39
C LEU A 141 -11.20 0.48 2.13
N VAL A 142 -11.87 1.52 2.57
CA VAL A 142 -13.34 1.63 2.47
C VAL A 142 -13.73 2.35 1.19
N VAL A 143 -14.57 1.70 0.38
CA VAL A 143 -15.01 2.18 -0.93
C VAL A 143 -16.53 2.29 -0.95
N LYS A 144 -17.03 3.46 -1.34
CA LYS A 144 -18.46 3.77 -1.40
C LYS A 144 -19.26 2.77 -2.24
N GLY A 145 -20.31 2.21 -1.66
CA GLY A 145 -21.20 1.26 -2.30
C GLY A 145 -20.63 -0.17 -2.46
N PHE A 146 -19.49 -0.47 -1.82
CA PHE A 146 -18.88 -1.80 -1.85
C PHE A 146 -18.82 -2.43 -0.46
N ASN A 147 -18.02 -1.86 0.45
CA ASN A 147 -17.78 -2.37 1.80
C ASN A 147 -18.11 -1.31 2.88
N ASP A 148 -18.79 -0.22 2.54
CA ASP A 148 -19.15 0.90 3.41
C ASP A 148 -20.44 0.68 4.19
N THR A 149 -20.73 -0.57 4.60
CA THR A 149 -21.94 -0.95 5.32
C THR A 149 -21.63 -1.37 6.75
N GLN A 150 -22.58 -1.12 7.67
CA GLN A 150 -22.51 -1.61 9.05
C GLN A 150 -22.32 -3.13 9.10
N GLU A 151 -23.09 -3.86 8.30
CA GLU A 151 -23.03 -5.34 8.27
C GLU A 151 -21.64 -5.86 7.92
N GLU A 152 -20.95 -5.25 6.95
CA GLU A 152 -19.59 -5.67 6.59
C GLU A 152 -18.59 -5.36 7.70
N PHE A 153 -18.72 -4.21 8.39
CA PHE A 153 -17.86 -3.85 9.51
C PHE A 153 -18.10 -4.72 10.76
N GLU A 154 -19.35 -5.15 11.00
CA GLU A 154 -19.63 -6.13 12.07
C GLU A 154 -18.96 -7.49 11.78
N LYS A 155 -18.99 -7.93 10.52
CA LYS A 155 -18.27 -9.15 10.09
C LYS A 155 -16.75 -8.97 10.19
N LEU A 156 -16.22 -7.84 9.73
CA LEU A 156 -14.81 -7.47 9.89
C LEU A 156 -14.41 -7.50 11.36
N ASN A 157 -15.21 -6.92 12.25
CA ASN A 157 -14.92 -6.95 13.70
C ASN A 157 -14.77 -8.39 14.22
N HIS A 158 -15.66 -9.30 13.85
CA HIS A 158 -15.59 -10.70 14.27
C HIS A 158 -14.30 -11.39 13.80
N VAL A 159 -13.91 -11.16 12.55
CA VAL A 159 -12.69 -11.73 11.95
C VAL A 159 -11.43 -11.12 12.59
N LEU A 160 -11.39 -9.80 12.74
CA LEU A 160 -10.25 -9.09 13.32
C LEU A 160 -10.00 -9.45 14.79
N GLN A 161 -11.07 -9.76 15.56
CA GLN A 161 -10.95 -10.29 16.91
C GLN A 161 -10.27 -11.67 16.95
N ARG A 162 -10.38 -12.46 15.87
CA ARG A 162 -9.68 -13.75 15.74
C ARG A 162 -8.24 -13.58 15.28
N ILE A 163 -7.98 -12.63 14.35
CA ILE A 163 -6.63 -12.34 13.83
C ILE A 163 -5.76 -11.70 14.91
N GLN A 164 -6.32 -10.81 15.74
CA GLN A 164 -5.60 -10.04 16.77
C GLN A 164 -4.38 -9.27 16.22
N PRO A 165 -4.58 -8.36 15.26
CA PRO A 165 -3.48 -7.56 14.72
C PRO A 165 -2.99 -6.55 15.75
N ASP A 166 -1.74 -6.09 15.62
CA ASP A 166 -1.15 -5.06 16.46
C ASP A 166 -1.66 -3.66 16.09
N ARG A 167 -2.10 -3.47 14.83
CA ARG A 167 -2.70 -2.22 14.36
C ARG A 167 -3.65 -2.50 13.19
N ILE A 168 -4.70 -1.70 13.10
CA ILE A 168 -5.64 -1.69 11.99
C ILE A 168 -5.64 -0.29 11.40
N ASP A 169 -5.12 -0.15 10.18
CA ASP A 169 -5.16 1.11 9.43
C ASP A 169 -6.43 1.14 8.56
N ILE A 170 -7.33 2.08 8.85
CA ILE A 170 -8.58 2.24 8.09
C ILE A 170 -8.49 3.52 7.29
N GLY A 171 -8.70 3.42 6.00
CA GLY A 171 -8.68 4.55 5.07
C GLY A 171 -9.79 4.48 4.03
N THR A 172 -9.81 5.45 3.15
CA THR A 172 -10.62 5.47 1.95
C THR A 172 -9.76 5.85 0.76
N ILE A 173 -10.35 5.89 -0.43
CA ILE A 173 -9.62 6.27 -1.65
C ILE A 173 -9.10 7.71 -1.49
N ASP A 174 -7.80 7.86 -1.47
CA ASP A 174 -7.08 9.14 -1.41
C ASP A 174 -6.47 9.54 -2.76
N ARG A 175 -6.55 8.66 -3.76
CA ARG A 175 -5.96 8.81 -5.09
C ARG A 175 -6.91 8.46 -6.19
N PRO A 176 -6.63 8.97 -7.42
CA PRO A 176 -7.43 8.64 -8.59
C PRO A 176 -7.43 7.14 -8.88
N PRO A 177 -8.54 6.44 -8.66
CA PRO A 177 -8.63 5.03 -9.01
C PRO A 177 -8.71 4.84 -10.53
N ALA A 178 -8.19 3.72 -11.03
CA ALA A 178 -8.30 3.37 -12.45
C ALA A 178 -9.73 3.02 -12.88
N TYR A 179 -10.63 2.86 -11.93
CA TYR A 179 -12.04 2.49 -12.12
C TYR A 179 -12.96 3.55 -11.52
N GLY A 180 -14.23 3.61 -12.00
CA GLY A 180 -15.22 4.58 -11.54
C GLY A 180 -15.77 4.25 -10.15
N VAL A 181 -14.94 4.32 -9.12
CA VAL A 181 -15.32 4.15 -7.71
C VAL A 181 -15.08 5.45 -6.94
N GLU A 182 -15.74 5.62 -5.80
CA GLU A 182 -15.70 6.83 -5.01
C GLU A 182 -15.22 6.57 -3.58
N ALA A 183 -14.53 7.57 -3.02
CA ALA A 183 -14.20 7.62 -1.61
C ALA A 183 -15.46 7.85 -0.76
N ILE A 184 -15.38 7.49 0.52
CA ILE A 184 -16.37 7.92 1.53
C ILE A 184 -15.83 9.16 2.29
N GLY A 185 -16.76 9.93 2.89
CA GLY A 185 -16.38 11.04 3.77
C GLY A 185 -15.83 10.55 5.11
N ILE A 186 -15.04 11.44 5.77
CA ILE A 186 -14.43 11.14 7.07
C ILE A 186 -15.46 10.76 8.15
N GLU A 187 -16.59 11.45 8.17
CA GLU A 187 -17.65 11.20 9.15
C GLU A 187 -18.16 9.76 9.03
N ARG A 188 -18.40 9.29 7.79
CA ARG A 188 -18.81 7.92 7.54
C ARG A 188 -17.71 6.91 7.88
N LEU A 189 -16.44 7.25 7.62
CA LEU A 189 -15.30 6.40 7.98
C LEU A 189 -15.19 6.24 9.49
N VAL A 190 -15.35 7.32 10.26
CA VAL A 190 -15.37 7.31 11.73
C VAL A 190 -16.56 6.50 12.26
N GLU A 191 -17.76 6.72 11.71
CA GLU A 191 -18.95 5.96 12.07
C GLU A 191 -18.72 4.44 11.88
N LEU A 192 -18.25 4.03 10.69
CA LEU A 192 -17.99 2.63 10.39
C LEU A 192 -16.92 2.04 11.31
N SER A 193 -15.85 2.81 11.58
CA SER A 193 -14.78 2.39 12.51
C SER A 193 -15.31 2.09 13.92
N SER A 194 -16.41 2.73 14.35
CA SER A 194 -17.00 2.50 15.66
C SER A 194 -17.60 1.10 15.87
N TYR A 195 -17.83 0.35 14.78
CA TYR A 195 -18.28 -1.05 14.83
C TYR A 195 -17.14 -2.02 15.12
N LEU A 196 -15.87 -1.60 14.98
CA LEU A 196 -14.68 -2.38 15.31
C LEU A 196 -14.32 -2.16 16.79
N LYS A 197 -14.89 -2.98 17.67
CA LYS A 197 -14.82 -2.80 19.12
C LYS A 197 -13.57 -3.45 19.71
N ASN A 198 -12.91 -2.73 20.64
CA ASN A 198 -11.73 -3.23 21.36
C ASN A 198 -10.58 -3.67 20.46
N LEU A 199 -10.39 -2.98 19.36
CA LEU A 199 -9.33 -3.21 18.37
C LEU A 199 -8.44 -1.98 18.23
N PRO A 200 -7.14 -2.14 17.92
CA PRO A 200 -6.17 -1.05 17.82
C PRO A 200 -6.32 -0.30 16.47
N ILE A 201 -7.33 0.56 16.39
CA ILE A 201 -7.70 1.25 15.14
C ILE A 201 -6.90 2.54 14.99
N ASN A 202 -6.39 2.76 13.78
CA ASN A 202 -5.81 3.99 13.31
C ASN A 202 -6.53 4.44 12.03
N ILE A 203 -7.22 5.59 12.08
CA ILE A 203 -7.91 6.13 10.91
C ILE A 203 -6.90 6.97 10.11
N ALA A 204 -6.49 6.45 8.96
CA ALA A 204 -5.62 7.12 8.02
C ALA A 204 -6.43 8.10 7.17
N TYR A 205 -6.67 9.29 7.69
CA TYR A 205 -7.37 10.35 6.96
C TYR A 205 -6.53 11.61 6.99
N GLY A 206 -6.08 12.05 5.80
CA GLY A 206 -5.50 13.38 5.61
C GLY A 206 -4.38 13.77 6.58
N LYS A 207 -3.52 12.84 7.01
CA LYS A 207 -2.34 13.21 7.78
C LYS A 207 -1.41 14.00 6.89
N HIS A 208 -1.44 15.32 7.04
CA HIS A 208 -0.43 16.19 6.48
C HIS A 208 0.88 15.93 7.22
N TYR A 209 1.75 15.13 6.62
CA TYR A 209 3.12 15.05 7.07
C TYR A 209 3.78 16.40 6.77
N ILE A 210 4.41 17.00 7.77
CA ILE A 210 5.33 18.12 7.56
C ILE A 210 6.59 17.50 6.94
N ALA A 211 6.54 17.19 5.66
CA ALA A 211 7.71 16.78 4.91
C ALA A 211 8.65 17.97 4.79
N GLN A 212 9.94 17.79 5.01
CA GLN A 212 10.91 18.81 4.66
C GLN A 212 10.85 19.05 3.15
N LYS A 213 10.65 20.30 2.77
CA LYS A 213 10.66 20.68 1.35
C LYS A 213 12.00 20.33 0.73
N ARG A 214 11.97 19.69 -0.43
CA ARG A 214 13.16 19.22 -1.14
C ARG A 214 13.27 19.91 -2.49
N ASN A 215 14.53 20.08 -2.93
CA ASN A 215 14.84 20.52 -4.27
C ASN A 215 14.91 19.30 -5.19
N PHE A 216 13.88 19.10 -5.99
CA PHE A 216 13.83 18.04 -7.01
C PHE A 216 14.37 18.60 -8.33
N ASN A 217 15.35 17.91 -8.92
CA ASN A 217 15.72 18.20 -10.30
C ASN A 217 14.66 17.67 -11.29
N GLU A 218 14.80 17.97 -12.57
CA GLU A 218 13.81 17.59 -13.60
C GLU A 218 13.62 16.07 -13.68
N GLU A 219 14.71 15.31 -13.65
CA GLU A 219 14.70 13.85 -13.76
C GLU A 219 14.02 13.19 -12.55
N GLU A 220 14.36 13.64 -11.35
CA GLU A 220 13.73 13.18 -10.11
C GLU A 220 12.23 13.50 -10.08
N MET A 221 11.86 14.69 -10.55
CA MET A 221 10.46 15.11 -10.62
C MET A 221 9.68 14.25 -11.62
N MET A 222 10.22 14.01 -12.81
CA MET A 222 9.61 13.14 -13.80
C MET A 222 9.51 11.69 -13.31
N ALA A 223 10.54 11.17 -12.62
CA ALA A 223 10.50 9.84 -12.03
C ALA A 223 9.43 9.75 -10.94
N LEU A 224 9.31 10.77 -10.08
CA LEU A 224 8.27 10.84 -9.05
C LEU A 224 6.87 10.80 -9.67
N MET A 225 6.60 11.66 -10.68
CA MET A 225 5.30 11.76 -11.34
C MET A 225 4.92 10.51 -12.14
N ARG A 226 5.91 9.77 -12.70
CA ARG A 226 5.69 8.49 -13.38
C ARG A 226 5.32 7.38 -12.41
N ARG A 227 5.99 7.35 -11.25
CA ARG A 227 5.69 6.36 -10.21
C ARG A 227 4.30 6.59 -9.60
N ARG A 228 3.93 7.86 -9.43
CA ARG A 228 2.75 8.24 -8.68
C ARG A 228 2.32 9.67 -9.01
N PRO A 229 1.08 9.89 -9.49
CA PRO A 229 0.52 11.23 -9.61
C PRO A 229 0.59 11.96 -8.26
N GLN A 230 0.98 13.24 -8.27
CA GLN A 230 1.10 14.07 -7.07
C GLN A 230 -0.07 15.04 -7.01
N SER A 231 -0.74 15.12 -5.85
CA SER A 231 -1.77 16.15 -5.64
C SER A 231 -1.15 17.54 -5.47
N VAL A 232 -1.96 18.59 -5.56
CA VAL A 232 -1.53 19.95 -5.25
C VAL A 232 -1.01 20.03 -3.82
N GLU A 233 -1.61 19.30 -2.89
CA GLU A 233 -1.17 19.25 -1.49
C GLU A 233 0.18 18.56 -1.35
N ASP A 234 0.39 17.40 -2.00
CA ASP A 234 1.68 16.73 -2.02
C ASP A 234 2.79 17.66 -2.52
N ILE A 235 2.53 18.40 -3.61
CA ILE A 235 3.46 19.36 -4.18
C ILE A 235 3.78 20.47 -3.18
N HIS A 236 2.77 21.08 -2.56
CA HIS A 236 2.97 22.17 -1.59
C HIS A 236 3.76 21.75 -0.35
N HIS A 237 3.62 20.49 0.07
CA HIS A 237 4.31 19.96 1.24
C HIS A 237 5.74 19.51 0.95
N CYS A 238 5.99 18.94 -0.25
CA CYS A 238 7.26 18.29 -0.56
C CYS A 238 8.22 19.15 -1.39
N PHE A 239 7.72 20.13 -2.17
CA PHE A 239 8.53 20.88 -3.15
C PHE A 239 8.98 22.22 -2.56
N ASP A 240 10.28 22.54 -2.72
CA ASP A 240 10.81 23.88 -2.48
C ASP A 240 10.47 24.83 -3.64
N GLU A 241 10.81 26.11 -3.49
CA GLU A 241 10.53 27.15 -4.49
C GLU A 241 11.15 26.82 -5.87
N ASN A 242 12.36 26.27 -5.89
CA ASN A 242 13.02 25.91 -7.14
C ASN A 242 12.33 24.73 -7.84
N SER A 243 11.84 23.78 -7.07
CA SER A 243 11.05 22.67 -7.60
C SER A 243 9.71 23.13 -8.15
N LEU A 244 9.05 24.09 -7.50
CA LEU A 244 7.80 24.67 -8.00
C LEU A 244 8.00 25.39 -9.35
N LEU A 245 9.08 26.17 -9.49
CA LEU A 245 9.42 26.82 -10.77
C LEU A 245 9.69 25.80 -11.89
N ARG A 246 10.37 24.69 -11.58
CA ARG A 246 10.58 23.62 -12.56
C ARG A 246 9.28 22.90 -12.92
N LEU A 247 8.38 22.69 -11.95
CA LEU A 247 7.08 22.11 -12.20
C LEU A 247 6.26 22.94 -13.19
N GLU A 248 6.23 24.27 -13.02
CA GLU A 248 5.56 25.18 -13.95
C GLU A 248 6.14 25.08 -15.36
N LYS A 249 7.46 25.07 -15.47
CA LYS A 249 8.15 24.91 -16.75
C LYS A 249 7.80 23.56 -17.43
N LEU A 250 7.77 22.45 -16.68
CA LEU A 250 7.41 21.13 -17.22
C LEU A 250 5.95 21.05 -17.68
N LEU A 251 5.05 21.81 -17.05
CA LEU A 251 3.67 21.95 -17.51
C LEU A 251 3.58 22.77 -18.79
N GLU A 252 4.33 23.89 -18.92
CA GLU A 252 4.40 24.71 -20.14
C GLU A 252 4.97 23.89 -21.30
N GLU A 253 6.00 23.07 -21.06
CA GLU A 253 6.62 22.17 -22.03
C GLU A 253 5.74 20.94 -22.36
N LYS A 254 4.57 20.81 -21.72
CA LYS A 254 3.64 19.66 -21.85
C LYS A 254 4.27 18.30 -21.52
N LYS A 255 5.34 18.28 -20.73
CA LYS A 255 5.93 17.05 -20.20
C LYS A 255 5.10 16.49 -19.03
N LEU A 256 4.36 17.37 -18.35
CA LEU A 256 3.41 17.03 -17.31
C LEU A 256 2.01 17.55 -17.67
N THR A 257 1.00 16.87 -17.18
CA THR A 257 -0.40 17.24 -17.33
C THR A 257 -1.10 17.31 -15.98
N ILE A 258 -2.21 18.07 -15.91
CA ILE A 258 -3.06 18.13 -14.73
C ILE A 258 -4.34 17.35 -15.01
N LYS A 259 -4.58 16.30 -14.23
CA LYS A 259 -5.86 15.56 -14.24
C LYS A 259 -6.67 15.93 -12.99
N LYS A 260 -7.96 16.23 -13.18
CA LYS A 260 -8.87 16.50 -12.06
C LYS A 260 -9.74 15.27 -11.80
N ILE A 261 -9.66 14.73 -10.58
CA ILE A 261 -10.37 13.51 -10.20
C ILE A 261 -10.97 13.73 -8.81
N ALA A 262 -12.26 13.46 -8.66
CA ALA A 262 -13.00 13.70 -7.41
C ALA A 262 -12.80 15.11 -6.83
N GLY A 263 -12.64 16.13 -7.69
CA GLY A 263 -12.41 17.52 -7.27
C GLY A 263 -10.96 17.89 -6.98
N VAL A 264 -10.06 16.93 -6.82
CA VAL A 264 -8.62 17.13 -6.56
C VAL A 264 -7.85 17.20 -7.88
N LYS A 265 -6.88 18.12 -7.97
CA LYS A 265 -5.96 18.21 -9.10
C LYS A 265 -4.72 17.38 -8.82
N PHE A 266 -4.32 16.57 -9.81
CA PHE A 266 -3.12 15.75 -9.77
C PHE A 266 -2.20 16.08 -10.93
N TYR A 267 -0.92 16.20 -10.64
CA TYR A 267 0.14 16.32 -11.63
C TYR A 267 0.62 14.91 -12.03
N THR A 268 0.71 14.64 -13.32
CA THR A 268 1.07 13.33 -13.85
C THR A 268 1.80 13.45 -15.18
N CYS A 269 2.60 12.45 -15.53
CA CYS A 269 3.07 12.25 -16.90
C CYS A 269 1.93 11.66 -17.75
N GLU A 270 1.97 11.91 -19.06
CA GLU A 270 1.05 11.25 -19.99
C GLU A 270 1.32 9.74 -20.12
#